data_5ad30c03b05589c2b9c0d9e6ffc6f1a0
#
_entry.id   5ad30c03b05589c2b9c0d9e6ffc6f1a0
#
_cell.length_a   1.000
_cell.length_b   1.000
_cell.length_c   1.000
_cell.angle_alpha   90.00
_cell.angle_beta   90.00
_cell.angle_gamma   90.00
#
_symmetry.space_group_name_H-M   'P 1'
#
loop_
_entity.id
_entity.type
_entity.pdbx_description
1 polymer ?
#
loop_
_entity_poly.entity_id
_entity_poly.type
_entity_poly.pdbx_seq_one_letter_code
_entity_poly.pdbx_strand_id
1 'polypeptide(L)'
;MKMNRVFGTLIVLLVALTSSAQFQVPIGGSHDDNSHKNTHFTTRTLTGMVLDKSSKPIADAVVYLKNTKTLAIRTYISQKDGTYRFPELSLNVDYDIYAQKEGNKSPTKTLSQFDDRENPNINLQIDAKK
;
A
#
# COMPACT_ATOMS: atom_id res chain seq x y z
N MET A 1 -22.35 44.97 -68.65
CA MET A 1 -22.19 44.61 -68.07
C MET A 1 -21.51 43.64 -67.59
N LYS A 2 -20.98 43.46 -67.29
CA LYS A 2 -20.42 42.73 -66.89
C LYS A 2 -19.89 42.24 -65.89
N MET A 3 -19.73 41.84 -65.50
CA MET A 3 -19.38 41.42 -64.66
C MET A 3 -18.79 40.53 -64.19
N ASN A 4 -18.31 40.30 -63.96
CA ASN A 4 -17.80 39.63 -63.44
C ASN A 4 -17.20 39.05 -62.67
N ARG A 5 -16.85 38.80 -62.24
CA ARG A 5 -16.48 38.38 -61.68
C ARG A 5 -15.83 37.64 -61.05
N VAL A 6 -15.47 37.29 -60.93
CA VAL A 6 -14.90 36.68 -60.49
C VAL A 6 -14.29 36.20 -59.69
N PHE A 7 -14.09 36.04 -59.28
CA PHE A 7 -13.73 35.74 -58.43
C PHE A 7 -13.33 34.86 -57.84
N GLY A 8 -13.20 34.55 -57.75
CA GLY A 8 -12.85 33.77 -57.06
C GLY A 8 -11.96 33.21 -56.64
N THR A 9 -11.73 33.14 -56.76
CA THR A 9 -10.93 32.66 -56.42
C THR A 9 -10.30 32.24 -55.48
N LEU A 10 -10.20 32.24 -55.20
CA LEU A 10 -9.68 31.93 -54.38
C LEU A 10 -9.40 31.20 -53.66
N ILE A 11 -9.26 31.11 -53.55
CA ILE A 11 -9.10 30.74 -52.87
C ILE A 11 -8.66 29.90 -52.23
N VAL A 12 -8.60 29.68 -52.34
CA VAL A 12 -8.36 28.93 -51.79
C VAL A 12 -7.55 28.35 -51.27
N LEU A 13 -7.27 28.48 -51.44
CA LEU A 13 -6.53 28.06 -51.01
C LEU A 13 -6.08 27.64 -50.06
N LEU A 14 -6.13 27.85 -49.83
CA LEU A 14 -5.85 27.61 -48.93
C LEU A 14 -5.62 26.69 -48.30
N VAL A 15 -5.83 26.49 -48.20
CA VAL A 15 -5.86 25.66 -47.80
C VAL A 15 -4.96 24.91 -47.52
N ALA A 16 -4.50 25.09 -47.82
CA ALA A 16 -3.52 24.50 -47.64
C ALA A 16 -3.00 24.18 -46.39
N LEU A 17 -3.37 24.37 -46.08
CA LEU A 17 -3.16 24.09 -45.08
C LEU A 17 -2.91 23.03 -44.59
N THR A 18 -2.89 22.76 -44.90
CA THR A 18 -2.29 21.65 -44.75
C THR A 18 -1.22 21.55 -43.84
N SER A 19 -1.54 22.02 -42.91
CA SER A 19 -0.80 21.68 -41.87
C SER A 19 -0.84 20.26 -41.67
N SER A 20 -0.07 19.69 -42.25
CA SER A 20 0.30 18.41 -41.82
C SER A 20 0.88 18.57 -40.51
N ALA A 21 0.08 18.51 -39.60
CA ALA A 21 0.56 18.18 -38.33
C ALA A 21 1.19 16.82 -38.43
N GLN A 22 2.42 16.82 -38.58
CA GLN A 22 3.14 15.61 -38.42
C GLN A 22 3.13 15.29 -36.97
N PHE A 23 2.20 14.47 -36.68
CA PHE A 23 2.24 13.80 -35.44
C PHE A 23 3.39 12.79 -35.55
N GLN A 24 4.55 13.26 -35.24
CA GLN A 24 5.62 12.34 -34.96
C GLN A 24 5.33 11.70 -33.62
N VAL A 25 4.75 10.54 -33.72
CA VAL A 25 4.82 9.64 -32.61
C VAL A 25 6.29 9.29 -32.47
N PRO A 26 6.95 9.72 -31.44
CA PRO A 26 8.26 9.20 -31.21
C PRO A 26 8.06 7.73 -30.92
N ILE A 27 8.45 6.96 -31.88
CA ILE A 27 8.68 5.55 -31.61
C ILE A 27 9.93 5.56 -30.76
N GLY A 28 9.76 6.06 -29.60
CA GLY A 28 10.76 5.90 -28.60
C GLY A 28 10.70 4.48 -28.20
N GLY A 29 11.83 3.91 -28.17
CA GLY A 29 11.99 2.58 -27.68
C GLY A 29 11.24 2.42 -26.39
N SER A 30 10.74 1.27 -26.23
CA SER A 30 10.28 0.78 -24.97
C SER A 30 11.36 1.06 -23.94
N HIS A 31 11.24 2.18 -23.31
CA HIS A 31 11.75 2.26 -21.99
C HIS A 31 10.85 1.33 -21.17
N ASP A 32 11.32 0.14 -21.01
CA ASP A 32 10.95 -0.58 -19.85
C ASP A 32 11.46 0.27 -18.69
N ASP A 33 10.72 1.30 -18.39
CA ASP A 33 10.82 1.91 -17.10
C ASP A 33 10.38 0.84 -16.09
N ASN A 34 11.24 -0.11 -15.85
CA ASN A 34 11.36 -0.70 -14.56
C ASN A 34 11.85 0.42 -13.65
N SER A 35 11.11 1.44 -13.63
CA SER A 35 11.05 2.34 -12.54
C SER A 35 10.63 1.47 -11.37
N HIS A 36 11.57 0.84 -10.77
CA HIS A 36 11.45 0.45 -9.40
C HIS A 36 11.10 1.76 -8.73
N LYS A 37 9.82 1.96 -8.52
CA LYS A 37 9.39 2.96 -7.58
C LYS A 37 10.01 2.52 -6.28
N ASN A 38 11.17 3.06 -6.02
CA ASN A 38 11.67 3.09 -4.67
C ASN A 38 10.68 3.97 -3.92
N THR A 39 9.54 3.40 -3.61
CA THR A 39 8.65 4.00 -2.65
C THR A 39 9.38 3.90 -1.33
N HIS A 40 10.15 4.94 -1.06
CA HIS A 40 10.72 5.12 0.26
C HIS A 40 9.57 5.43 1.21
N PHE A 41 8.89 4.39 1.66
CA PHE A 41 7.97 4.57 2.76
C PHE A 41 8.80 4.77 4.02
N THR A 42 8.40 5.72 4.83
CA THR A 42 9.11 6.08 6.06
C THR A 42 8.58 5.32 7.27
N THR A 43 7.42 4.72 7.14
CA THR A 43 6.77 3.92 8.19
C THR A 43 6.15 2.68 7.57
N ARG A 44 5.81 1.72 8.41
CA ARG A 44 5.13 0.49 8.00
C ARG A 44 3.89 0.24 8.85
N THR A 45 2.98 -0.56 8.33
CA THR A 45 1.76 -0.94 9.02
C THR A 45 1.77 -2.43 9.28
N LEU A 46 1.74 -2.83 10.55
CA LEU A 46 1.61 -4.23 10.92
C LEU A 46 0.13 -4.61 10.96
N THR A 47 -0.21 -5.68 10.29
CA THR A 47 -1.54 -6.28 10.33
C THR A 47 -1.44 -7.75 10.70
N GLY A 48 -2.56 -8.33 11.04
CA GLY A 48 -2.63 -9.78 11.29
C GLY A 48 -3.98 -10.17 11.87
N MET A 49 -4.05 -11.43 12.27
CA MET A 49 -5.23 -11.98 12.90
C MET A 49 -4.85 -12.66 14.22
N VAL A 50 -5.77 -12.59 15.18
CA VAL A 50 -5.69 -13.38 16.39
C VAL A 50 -6.55 -14.62 16.16
N LEU A 51 -5.95 -15.79 16.30
CA LEU A 51 -6.57 -17.08 16.00
C LEU A 51 -6.52 -17.99 17.23
N ASP A 52 -7.46 -18.91 17.32
CA ASP A 52 -7.37 -19.99 18.27
C ASP A 52 -6.57 -21.16 17.70
N LYS A 53 -6.44 -22.23 18.48
CA LYS A 53 -5.70 -23.41 18.07
C LYS A 53 -6.26 -24.09 16.83
N SER A 54 -7.55 -23.89 16.55
CA SER A 54 -8.24 -24.42 15.36
C SER A 54 -8.23 -23.44 14.19
N SER A 55 -7.43 -22.38 14.26
CA SER A 55 -7.35 -21.32 13.26
C SER A 55 -8.63 -20.52 13.10
N LYS A 56 -9.48 -20.48 14.12
CA LYS A 56 -10.66 -19.64 14.13
C LYS A 56 -10.32 -18.25 14.63
N PRO A 57 -10.88 -17.18 14.04
CA PRO A 57 -10.66 -15.83 14.52
C PRO A 57 -11.16 -15.62 15.94
N ILE A 58 -10.39 -14.88 16.71
CA ILE A 58 -10.77 -14.49 18.08
C ILE A 58 -11.04 -13.00 18.09
N ALA A 59 -12.28 -12.64 18.40
CA ALA A 59 -12.68 -11.25 18.61
C ALA A 59 -12.37 -10.81 20.04
N ASP A 60 -12.22 -9.50 20.23
CA ASP A 60 -12.05 -8.88 21.55
C ASP A 60 -10.80 -9.36 22.31
N ALA A 61 -9.80 -9.83 21.60
CA ALA A 61 -8.50 -10.08 22.19
C ALA A 61 -7.70 -8.77 22.23
N VAL A 62 -6.95 -8.58 23.31
CA VAL A 62 -6.06 -7.41 23.39
C VAL A 62 -4.72 -7.79 22.77
N VAL A 63 -4.33 -7.07 21.74
CA VAL A 63 -3.05 -7.23 21.07
C VAL A 63 -2.10 -6.16 21.61
N TYR A 64 -0.94 -6.59 22.07
CA TYR A 64 0.08 -5.72 22.63
C TYR A 64 1.25 -5.62 21.67
N LEU A 65 1.69 -4.39 21.40
CA LEU A 65 2.85 -4.10 20.58
C LEU A 65 3.84 -3.30 21.42
N LYS A 66 5.04 -3.84 21.63
CA LYS A 66 6.06 -3.21 22.43
C LYS A 66 7.22 -2.77 21.56
N ASN A 67 7.55 -1.50 21.62
CA ASN A 67 8.77 -0.97 21.02
C ASN A 67 9.96 -1.41 21.87
N THR A 68 10.87 -2.18 21.30
CA THR A 68 11.99 -2.75 22.08
C THR A 68 13.04 -1.71 22.47
N LYS A 69 13.09 -0.56 21.79
CA LYS A 69 14.03 0.51 22.12
C LYS A 69 13.52 1.43 23.23
N THR A 70 12.27 1.85 23.12
CA THR A 70 11.68 2.82 24.06
C THR A 70 10.88 2.14 25.16
N LEU A 71 10.54 0.86 24.98
CA LEU A 71 9.67 0.06 25.84
C LEU A 71 8.22 0.55 25.87
N ALA A 72 7.86 1.47 24.98
CA ALA A 72 6.49 1.95 24.86
C ALA A 72 5.59 0.84 24.33
N ILE A 73 4.38 0.73 24.90
CA ILE A 73 3.40 -0.29 24.55
C ILE A 73 2.19 0.37 23.91
N ARG A 74 1.77 -0.17 22.77
CA ARG A 74 0.50 0.16 22.13
C ARG A 74 -0.39 -1.06 22.17
N THR A 75 -1.70 -0.85 22.23
CA THR A 75 -2.67 -1.94 22.25
C THR A 75 -3.71 -1.77 21.16
N TYR A 76 -4.28 -2.88 20.75
CA TYR A 76 -5.39 -2.93 19.80
C TYR A 76 -6.32 -4.08 20.19
N ILE A 77 -7.62 -3.84 20.13
CA ILE A 77 -8.62 -4.88 20.40
C ILE A 77 -9.01 -5.50 19.07
N SER A 78 -8.81 -6.83 18.95
CA SER A 78 -9.12 -7.51 17.70
C SER A 78 -10.60 -7.40 17.35
N GLN A 79 -10.87 -7.26 16.05
CA GLN A 79 -12.20 -7.10 15.51
C GLN A 79 -12.95 -8.44 15.50
N LYS A 80 -14.21 -8.41 15.06
CA LYS A 80 -15.05 -9.62 15.00
C LYS A 80 -14.45 -10.73 14.15
N ASP A 81 -13.70 -10.35 13.12
CA ASP A 81 -12.99 -11.28 12.25
C ASP A 81 -11.58 -11.63 12.74
N GLY A 82 -11.24 -11.22 13.96
CA GLY A 82 -9.94 -11.46 14.57
C GLY A 82 -8.84 -10.55 14.13
N THR A 83 -9.09 -9.61 13.23
CA THR A 83 -8.05 -8.76 12.67
C THR A 83 -7.58 -7.67 13.63
N TYR A 84 -6.32 -7.28 13.50
CA TYR A 84 -5.73 -6.15 14.19
C TYR A 84 -4.82 -5.35 13.25
N ARG A 85 -4.53 -4.12 13.63
CA ARG A 85 -3.72 -3.22 12.82
C ARG A 85 -2.97 -2.20 13.68
N PHE A 86 -1.67 -2.06 13.42
CA PHE A 86 -0.83 -1.01 14.00
C PHE A 86 -0.16 -0.21 12.89
N PRO A 87 -0.64 0.98 12.58
CA PRO A 87 -0.03 1.84 11.59
C PRO A 87 1.13 2.64 12.16
N GLU A 88 1.89 3.27 11.27
CA GLU A 88 2.93 4.23 11.59
C GLU A 88 4.03 3.65 12.49
N LEU A 89 4.48 2.45 12.17
CA LEU A 89 5.59 1.83 12.88
C LEU A 89 6.91 2.21 12.22
N SER A 90 7.92 2.49 13.04
CA SER A 90 9.26 2.80 12.57
C SER A 90 9.89 1.60 11.85
N LEU A 91 10.62 1.89 10.77
CA LEU A 91 11.37 0.87 10.04
C LEU A 91 12.61 0.39 10.81
N ASN A 92 13.13 1.21 11.71
CA ASN A 92 14.41 0.99 12.36
C ASN A 92 14.28 0.48 13.79
N VAL A 93 13.15 -0.16 14.09
CA VAL A 93 12.84 -0.66 15.43
C VAL A 93 12.28 -2.06 15.34
N ASP A 94 12.73 -2.93 16.22
CA ASP A 94 12.09 -4.23 16.45
C ASP A 94 10.91 -4.04 17.38
N TYR A 95 9.80 -4.66 17.05
CA TYR A 95 8.60 -4.65 17.87
C TYR A 95 8.24 -6.06 18.30
N ASP A 96 8.04 -6.25 19.59
CA ASP A 96 7.47 -7.50 20.11
C ASP A 96 5.97 -7.41 20.13
N ILE A 97 5.30 -8.49 19.73
CA ILE A 97 3.85 -8.52 19.62
C ILE A 97 3.30 -9.82 20.14
N TYR A 98 2.22 -9.71 20.92
CA TYR A 98 1.46 -10.85 21.42
C TYR A 98 0.00 -10.46 21.66
N ALA A 99 -0.86 -11.43 21.77
CA ALA A 99 -2.27 -11.22 22.07
C ALA A 99 -2.64 -11.94 23.36
N GLN A 100 -3.65 -11.41 24.04
CA GLN A 100 -4.14 -11.98 25.28
C GLN A 100 -5.67 -11.91 25.32
N LYS A 101 -6.30 -12.97 25.77
CA LYS A 101 -7.73 -13.00 26.03
C LYS A 101 -8.04 -13.96 27.17
N GLU A 102 -8.84 -13.49 28.14
CA GLU A 102 -9.33 -14.31 29.26
C GLU A 102 -8.21 -15.06 30.00
N GLY A 103 -7.08 -14.38 30.20
CA GLY A 103 -5.92 -14.95 30.87
C GLY A 103 -5.05 -15.85 30.02
N ASN A 104 -5.40 -16.11 28.78
CA ASN A 104 -4.59 -16.87 27.83
C ASN A 104 -3.78 -15.93 26.96
N LYS A 105 -2.53 -16.25 26.75
CA LYS A 105 -1.58 -15.41 26.02
C LYS A 105 -0.99 -16.19 24.86
N SER A 106 -0.88 -15.52 23.70
CA SER A 106 -0.14 -16.08 22.57
C SER A 106 1.37 -16.03 22.82
N PRO A 107 2.15 -16.86 22.12
CA PRO A 107 3.59 -16.65 22.07
C PRO A 107 3.90 -15.26 21.54
N THR A 108 5.00 -14.67 22.03
CA THR A 108 5.47 -13.39 21.54
C THR A 108 6.18 -13.61 20.20
N LYS A 109 5.83 -12.79 19.21
CA LYS A 109 6.51 -12.73 17.94
C LYS A 109 7.19 -11.38 17.80
N THR A 110 8.19 -11.30 16.94
CA THR A 110 8.93 -10.05 16.72
C THR A 110 8.78 -9.61 15.27
N LEU A 111 8.40 -8.35 15.10
CA LEU A 111 8.52 -7.66 13.81
C LEU A 111 9.90 -7.04 13.76
N SER A 112 10.78 -7.64 12.98
CA SER A 112 12.16 -7.21 12.89
C SER A 112 12.32 -5.89 12.12
N GLN A 113 13.31 -5.09 12.51
CA GLN A 113 13.71 -3.91 11.73
C GLN A 113 14.25 -4.28 10.34
N PHE A 114 14.64 -5.53 10.14
CA PHE A 114 15.12 -6.02 8.86
C PHE A 114 14.00 -6.53 7.96
N ASP A 115 12.76 -6.53 8.43
CA ASP A 115 11.58 -6.82 7.61
C ASP A 115 11.27 -5.57 6.79
N ASP A 116 11.53 -5.63 5.50
CA ASP A 116 11.42 -4.49 4.59
C ASP A 116 10.04 -4.34 3.96
N ARG A 117 9.05 -5.09 4.40
CA ARG A 117 7.70 -4.98 3.88
C ARG A 117 7.01 -3.72 4.43
N GLU A 118 6.33 -3.01 3.55
CA GLU A 118 5.50 -1.88 3.95
C GLU A 118 4.32 -2.32 4.83
N ASN A 119 3.77 -3.48 4.51
CA ASN A 119 2.60 -4.02 5.19
C ASN A 119 2.87 -5.46 5.66
N PRO A 120 3.74 -5.64 6.67
CA PRO A 120 3.97 -6.98 7.22
C PRO A 120 2.71 -7.54 7.85
N ASN A 121 2.56 -8.86 7.75
CA ASN A 121 1.42 -9.57 8.31
C ASN A 121 1.93 -10.64 9.28
N ILE A 122 1.46 -10.59 10.52
CA ILE A 122 1.82 -11.54 11.57
C ILE A 122 0.54 -12.02 12.25
N ASN A 123 0.28 -13.31 12.17
CA ASN A 123 -0.84 -13.92 12.89
C ASN A 123 -0.38 -14.39 14.27
N LEU A 124 -1.25 -14.23 15.25
CA LEU A 124 -1.04 -14.62 16.65
C LEU A 124 -2.02 -15.72 17.01
N GLN A 125 -1.55 -16.76 17.66
CA GLN A 125 -2.38 -17.88 18.05
C GLN A 125 -2.46 -17.96 19.57
N ILE A 126 -3.67 -17.97 20.11
CA ILE A 126 -3.91 -18.13 21.54
C ILE A 126 -4.39 -19.55 21.78
N ASP A 127 -3.65 -20.28 22.55
CA ASP A 127 -4.06 -21.62 23.02
C ASP A 127 -4.82 -21.46 24.33
N ALA A 128 -6.13 -21.64 24.27
CA ALA A 128 -6.93 -21.66 25.50
C ALA A 128 -6.56 -22.89 26.29
N LYS A 129 -6.06 -22.69 27.47
CA LYS A 129 -5.86 -23.79 28.43
C LYS A 129 -7.22 -24.27 28.90
N LYS A 130 -7.44 -25.53 28.72
CA LYS A 130 -8.60 -26.16 29.35
C LYS A 130 -8.39 -26.28 30.84
#